data_3a883dfd6d6dbdb901de446c8000a5e5
#
_entry.id   3a883dfd6d6dbdb901de446c8000a5e5
#
_cell.length_a   1.000
_cell.length_b   1.000
_cell.length_c   1.000
_cell.angle_alpha   90.00
_cell.angle_beta   90.00
_cell.angle_gamma   90.00
#
_symmetry.space_group_name_H-M   'P 1'
#
loop_
_entity.id
_entity.type
_entity.pdbx_description
1 polymer ?
#
loop_
_entity_poly.entity_id
_entity_poly.type
_entity_poly.pdbx_seq_one_letter_code
_entity_poly.pdbx_strand_id
1 'polypeptide(L)'
;MILLIEKYEDPFVKIANMIGGDEYLKVARSLLKAQDATDEEIASSTGLRINMVRKILYDLFGKALITGIRVKDERKGWFVYRWRSRKDEVENFIEAQKKKISDRLQQRLDYENSSQFYHCGNDDCLRVTFEEGLEQFFKCSSCGQVLNLKKNEKSKKAFSKKIDEIKKDML
;
A
#
# COMPACT_ATOMS: atom_id res chain seq x y z
N MET A 1 -1.16 29.64 5.93
CA MET A 1 -1.39 28.96 7.23
C MET A 1 -1.73 27.46 7.10
N ILE A 2 -2.24 27.00 5.97
CA ILE A 2 -2.57 25.57 5.70
C ILE A 2 -1.32 24.72 5.46
N LEU A 3 -0.29 25.23 4.80
CA LEU A 3 0.95 24.50 4.46
C LEU A 3 1.88 24.17 5.65
N LEU A 4 1.70 24.80 6.81
CA LEU A 4 2.50 24.55 8.02
C LEU A 4 1.95 23.41 8.87
N ILE A 5 0.67 23.04 8.71
CA ILE A 5 0.02 21.98 9.49
C ILE A 5 0.43 20.59 8.98
N GLU A 6 0.71 20.45 7.68
CA GLU A 6 1.12 19.16 7.08
C GLU A 6 2.50 18.66 7.57
N LYS A 7 3.36 19.59 8.00
CA LYS A 7 4.75 19.26 8.41
C LYS A 7 4.85 18.56 9.78
N TYR A 8 3.79 18.62 10.59
CA TYR A 8 3.75 18.06 11.95
C TYR A 8 2.61 17.06 12.18
N GLU A 9 2.01 16.53 11.12
CA GLU A 9 0.95 15.54 11.28
C GLU A 9 1.52 14.21 11.75
N ASP A 10 0.85 13.61 12.75
CA ASP A 10 1.23 12.31 13.32
C ASP A 10 1.35 11.24 12.22
N PRO A 11 2.43 10.43 12.18
CA PRO A 11 2.64 9.41 11.17
C PRO A 11 1.45 8.45 11.00
N PHE A 12 0.74 8.13 12.08
CA PHE A 12 -0.47 7.31 12.03
C PHE A 12 -1.56 7.95 11.14
N VAL A 13 -1.77 9.27 11.28
CA VAL A 13 -2.78 10.00 10.48
C VAL A 13 -2.38 10.05 9.01
N LYS A 14 -1.09 10.27 8.72
CA LYS A 14 -0.57 10.24 7.34
C LYS A 14 -0.80 8.89 6.68
N ILE A 15 -0.48 7.81 7.38
CA ILE A 15 -0.69 6.45 6.87
C ILE A 15 -2.17 6.18 6.64
N ALA A 16 -3.03 6.54 7.58
CA ALA A 16 -4.48 6.36 7.42
C ALA A 16 -4.98 7.10 6.16
N ASN A 17 -4.54 8.34 5.94
CA ASN A 17 -4.88 9.09 4.73
C ASN A 17 -4.39 8.40 3.45
N MET A 18 -3.17 7.86 3.44
CA MET A 18 -2.63 7.13 2.29
C MET A 18 -3.40 5.83 1.98
N ILE A 19 -3.97 5.18 3.00
CA ILE A 19 -4.74 3.94 2.86
C ILE A 19 -6.11 4.20 2.23
N GLY A 20 -6.83 5.24 2.67
CA GLY A 20 -8.22 5.41 2.26
C GLY A 20 -8.72 6.86 2.17
N GLY A 21 -7.81 7.85 2.11
CA GLY A 21 -8.13 9.26 1.88
C GLY A 21 -8.79 9.95 3.09
N ASP A 22 -9.57 10.99 2.79
CA ASP A 22 -10.09 11.94 3.79
C ASP A 22 -10.95 11.31 4.89
N GLU A 23 -11.71 10.27 4.59
CA GLU A 23 -12.55 9.59 5.58
C GLU A 23 -11.69 8.88 6.64
N TYR A 24 -10.63 8.19 6.19
CA TYR A 24 -9.65 7.54 7.08
C TYR A 24 -8.88 8.58 7.91
N LEU A 25 -8.50 9.69 7.30
CA LEU A 25 -7.85 10.81 7.98
C LEU A 25 -8.72 11.37 9.11
N LYS A 26 -10.03 11.58 8.87
CA LYS A 26 -10.97 12.04 9.90
C LYS A 26 -11.08 11.07 11.06
N VAL A 27 -11.21 9.77 10.78
CA VAL A 27 -11.28 8.72 11.81
C VAL A 27 -9.98 8.65 12.61
N ALA A 28 -8.82 8.67 11.94
CA ALA A 28 -7.53 8.63 12.61
C ALA A 28 -7.30 9.84 13.53
N ARG A 29 -7.65 11.05 13.08
CA ARG A 29 -7.58 12.26 13.91
C ARG A 29 -8.51 12.19 15.12
N SER A 30 -9.71 11.63 14.95
CA SER A 30 -10.66 11.42 16.05
C SER A 30 -10.10 10.47 17.09
N LEU A 31 -9.51 9.33 16.66
CA LEU A 31 -8.87 8.36 17.54
C LEU A 31 -7.69 8.95 18.33
N LEU A 32 -6.88 9.80 17.70
CA LEU A 32 -5.76 10.44 18.38
C LEU A 32 -6.22 11.41 19.48
N LYS A 33 -7.31 12.15 19.23
CA LYS A 33 -7.85 13.11 20.20
C LYS A 33 -8.48 12.42 21.41
N ALA A 34 -9.26 11.37 21.14
CA ALA A 34 -10.01 10.68 22.17
C ALA A 34 -9.16 9.65 22.95
N GLN A 35 -7.97 9.30 22.47
CA GLN A 35 -7.09 8.22 22.98
C GLN A 35 -7.74 6.84 23.00
N ASP A 36 -9.05 6.78 23.21
CA ASP A 36 -9.88 5.59 23.34
C ASP A 36 -11.36 6.00 23.04
N ALA A 37 -12.00 5.41 22.04
CA ALA A 37 -13.33 5.79 21.62
C ALA A 37 -14.13 4.60 21.05
N THR A 38 -15.44 4.65 21.19
CA THR A 38 -16.36 3.72 20.52
C THR A 38 -16.60 4.15 19.06
N ASP A 39 -17.12 3.24 18.24
CA ASP A 39 -17.53 3.55 16.87
C ASP A 39 -18.63 4.64 16.82
N GLU A 40 -19.55 4.69 17.80
CA GLU A 40 -20.57 5.74 17.90
C GLU A 40 -19.98 7.11 18.22
N GLU A 41 -19.01 7.18 19.15
CA GLU A 41 -18.30 8.43 19.51
C GLU A 41 -17.49 8.96 18.33
N ILE A 42 -16.81 8.09 17.58
CA ILE A 42 -16.07 8.45 16.38
C ILE A 42 -17.02 8.93 15.28
N ALA A 43 -18.14 8.24 15.06
CA ALA A 43 -19.13 8.65 14.07
C ALA A 43 -19.68 10.04 14.38
N SER A 44 -20.01 10.31 15.65
CA SER A 44 -20.49 11.63 16.10
C SER A 44 -19.43 12.73 15.91
N SER A 45 -18.17 12.46 16.22
CA SER A 45 -17.09 13.45 16.13
C SER A 45 -16.66 13.75 14.70
N THR A 46 -16.80 12.78 13.79
CA THR A 46 -16.36 12.90 12.39
C THR A 46 -17.48 13.29 11.43
N GLY A 47 -18.73 13.15 11.84
CA GLY A 47 -19.92 13.31 10.99
C GLY A 47 -20.09 12.21 9.94
N LEU A 48 -19.35 11.11 10.04
CA LEU A 48 -19.43 9.98 9.13
C LEU A 48 -20.54 9.00 9.55
N ARG A 49 -21.11 8.30 8.57
CA ARG A 49 -22.06 7.21 8.85
C ARG A 49 -21.38 6.10 9.63
N ILE A 50 -22.05 5.58 10.67
CA ILE A 50 -21.50 4.55 11.56
C ILE A 50 -20.97 3.30 10.81
N ASN A 51 -21.65 2.86 9.76
CA ASN A 51 -21.20 1.73 8.96
C ASN A 51 -19.89 2.01 8.22
N MET A 52 -19.66 3.27 7.80
CA MET A 52 -18.40 3.70 7.20
C MET A 52 -17.28 3.70 8.25
N VAL A 53 -17.55 4.25 9.43
CA VAL A 53 -16.60 4.25 10.55
C VAL A 53 -16.21 2.83 10.92
N ARG A 54 -17.14 1.92 11.05
CA ARG A 54 -16.86 0.50 11.33
C ARG A 54 -15.99 -0.14 10.27
N LYS A 55 -16.28 0.09 8.98
CA LYS A 55 -15.47 -0.41 7.87
C LYS A 55 -14.03 0.08 7.98
N ILE A 56 -13.82 1.37 8.23
CA ILE A 56 -12.50 1.98 8.39
C ILE A 56 -11.77 1.40 9.60
N LEU A 57 -12.46 1.29 10.75
CA LEU A 57 -11.86 0.72 11.96
C LEU A 57 -11.44 -0.74 11.77
N TYR A 58 -12.26 -1.57 11.15
CA TYR A 58 -11.87 -2.96 10.86
C TYR A 58 -10.71 -3.06 9.85
N ASP A 59 -10.65 -2.17 8.87
CA ASP A 59 -9.51 -2.13 7.93
C ASP A 59 -8.20 -1.72 8.63
N LEU A 60 -8.24 -0.68 9.47
CA LEU A 60 -7.09 -0.25 10.27
C LEU A 60 -6.67 -1.31 11.30
N PHE A 61 -7.62 -2.01 11.89
CA PHE A 61 -7.39 -3.12 12.83
C PHE A 61 -6.73 -4.30 12.11
N GLY A 62 -7.20 -4.68 10.93
CA GLY A 62 -6.58 -5.73 10.10
C GLY A 62 -5.13 -5.43 9.69
N LYS A 63 -4.75 -4.15 9.70
CA LYS A 63 -3.38 -3.67 9.46
C LYS A 63 -2.56 -3.48 10.75
N ALA A 64 -3.11 -3.87 11.91
CA ALA A 64 -2.51 -3.71 13.24
C ALA A 64 -2.19 -2.25 13.64
N LEU A 65 -2.78 -1.26 12.95
CA LEU A 65 -2.58 0.17 13.23
C LEU A 65 -3.41 0.67 14.41
N ILE A 66 -4.47 -0.05 14.77
CA ILE A 66 -5.31 0.18 15.94
C ILE A 66 -5.56 -1.11 16.69
N THR A 67 -5.94 -1.00 17.95
CA THR A 67 -6.44 -2.12 18.75
C THR A 67 -7.88 -1.85 19.19
N GLY A 68 -8.66 -2.92 19.33
CA GLY A 68 -10.03 -2.87 19.84
C GLY A 68 -10.17 -3.71 21.10
N ILE A 69 -10.65 -3.10 22.17
CA ILE A 69 -10.90 -3.79 23.45
C ILE A 69 -12.42 -3.88 23.62
N ARG A 70 -12.90 -5.09 23.90
CA ARG A 70 -14.31 -5.32 24.18
C ARG A 70 -14.60 -5.02 25.64
N VAL A 71 -15.41 -4.02 25.92
CA VAL A 71 -15.84 -3.61 27.28
C VAL A 71 -17.35 -3.72 27.41
N LYS A 72 -17.81 -4.04 28.62
CA LYS A 72 -19.24 -4.01 28.94
C LYS A 72 -19.65 -2.56 29.21
N ASP A 73 -20.59 -2.06 28.44
CA ASP A 73 -21.22 -0.75 28.70
C ASP A 73 -22.23 -0.91 29.85
N GLU A 74 -21.93 -0.33 30.99
CA GLU A 74 -22.76 -0.44 32.19
C GLU A 74 -24.15 0.21 32.02
N ARG A 75 -24.25 1.23 31.15
CA ARG A 75 -25.54 1.94 30.91
C ARG A 75 -26.41 1.19 29.93
N LYS A 76 -25.82 0.58 28.92
CA LYS A 76 -26.53 -0.11 27.82
C LYS A 76 -26.71 -1.62 28.10
N GLY A 77 -25.90 -2.20 29.01
CA GLY A 77 -25.97 -3.61 29.38
C GLY A 77 -25.35 -4.58 28.39
N TRP A 78 -24.82 -4.11 27.25
CA TRP A 78 -24.15 -4.94 26.25
C TRP A 78 -22.67 -4.59 26.09
N PHE A 79 -21.96 -5.42 25.33
CA PHE A 79 -20.54 -5.19 25.03
C PHE A 79 -20.38 -4.24 23.86
N VAL A 80 -19.46 -3.27 24.00
CA VAL A 80 -19.03 -2.35 22.95
C VAL A 80 -17.52 -2.49 22.72
N TYR A 81 -17.06 -2.18 21.52
CA TYR A 81 -15.64 -2.07 21.25
C TYR A 81 -15.16 -0.66 21.52
N ARG A 82 -14.04 -0.52 22.23
CA ARG A 82 -13.31 0.73 22.37
C ARG A 82 -12.02 0.62 21.59
N TRP A 83 -11.78 1.58 20.74
CA TRP A 83 -10.70 1.60 19.78
C TRP A 83 -9.59 2.55 20.21
N ARG A 84 -8.34 2.14 20.04
CA ARG A 84 -7.15 2.91 20.39
C ARG A 84 -6.13 2.81 19.26
N SER A 85 -5.44 3.93 18.93
CA SER A 85 -4.33 3.92 17.98
C SER A 85 -3.10 3.22 18.58
N ARG A 86 -2.39 2.48 17.74
CA ARG A 86 -1.11 1.83 18.07
C ARG A 86 0.02 2.59 17.40
N LYS A 87 0.40 3.73 17.97
CA LYS A 87 1.47 4.57 17.43
C LYS A 87 2.82 3.88 17.38
N ASP A 88 3.09 3.01 18.34
CA ASP A 88 4.26 2.14 18.46
C ASP A 88 4.41 1.16 17.28
N GLU A 89 3.32 0.78 16.64
CA GLU A 89 3.32 -0.17 15.53
C GLU A 89 3.39 0.50 14.13
N VAL A 90 3.31 1.81 14.09
CA VAL A 90 3.34 2.57 12.81
C VAL A 90 4.67 2.37 12.07
N GLU A 91 5.78 2.40 12.79
CA GLU A 91 7.11 2.17 12.23
C GLU A 91 7.24 0.74 11.69
N ASN A 92 6.83 -0.25 12.49
CA ASN A 92 6.80 -1.65 12.07
C ASN A 92 5.95 -1.86 10.81
N PHE A 93 4.81 -1.18 10.71
CA PHE A 93 3.97 -1.23 9.52
C PHE A 93 4.68 -0.64 8.29
N ILE A 94 5.35 0.51 8.43
CA ILE A 94 6.12 1.15 7.35
C ILE A 94 7.22 0.22 6.86
N GLU A 95 8.01 -0.35 7.77
CA GLU A 95 9.09 -1.28 7.45
C GLU A 95 8.59 -2.53 6.73
N ALA A 96 7.48 -3.10 7.20
CA ALA A 96 6.85 -4.24 6.54
C ALA A 96 6.39 -3.90 5.11
N GLN A 97 5.85 -2.70 4.87
CA GLN A 97 5.48 -2.25 3.52
C GLN A 97 6.71 -2.02 2.64
N LYS A 98 7.76 -1.37 3.16
CA LYS A 98 9.04 -1.18 2.44
C LYS A 98 9.64 -2.53 2.02
N LYS A 99 9.71 -3.49 2.95
CA LYS A 99 10.18 -4.85 2.66
C LYS A 99 9.37 -5.51 1.55
N LYS A 100 8.04 -5.48 1.65
CA LYS A 100 7.14 -6.05 0.63
C LYS A 100 7.33 -5.43 -0.75
N ILE A 101 7.57 -4.12 -0.82
CA ILE A 101 7.85 -3.42 -2.09
C ILE A 101 9.23 -3.84 -2.61
N SER A 102 10.25 -3.88 -1.76
CA SER A 102 11.59 -4.30 -2.12
C SER A 102 11.61 -5.72 -2.69
N ASP A 103 10.92 -6.66 -2.05
CA ASP A 103 10.82 -8.05 -2.49
C ASP A 103 10.15 -8.17 -3.87
N ARG A 104 9.08 -7.42 -4.11
CA ARG A 104 8.41 -7.37 -5.43
C ARG A 104 9.29 -6.78 -6.53
N LEU A 105 10.04 -5.73 -6.19
CA LEU A 105 11.00 -5.13 -7.14
C LEU A 105 12.16 -6.10 -7.43
N GLN A 106 12.62 -6.84 -6.42
CA GLN A 106 13.66 -7.86 -6.61
C GLN A 106 13.17 -8.98 -7.53
N GLN A 107 11.99 -9.54 -7.30
CA GLN A 107 11.37 -10.54 -8.18
C GLN A 107 11.27 -10.03 -9.62
N ARG A 108 10.91 -8.76 -9.79
CA ARG A 108 10.85 -8.15 -11.12
C ARG A 108 12.22 -8.00 -11.76
N LEU A 109 13.22 -7.59 -10.99
CA LEU A 109 14.60 -7.48 -11.46
C LEU A 109 15.17 -8.86 -11.86
N ASP A 110 14.89 -9.89 -11.06
CA ASP A 110 15.33 -11.27 -11.35
C ASP A 110 14.67 -11.77 -12.65
N TYR A 111 13.39 -11.49 -12.86
CA TYR A 111 12.72 -11.79 -14.13
C TYR A 111 13.35 -11.04 -15.31
N GLU A 112 13.69 -9.75 -15.17
CA GLU A 112 14.39 -9.00 -16.21
C GLU A 112 15.81 -9.54 -16.51
N ASN A 113 16.44 -10.19 -15.54
CA ASN A 113 17.77 -10.77 -15.68
C ASN A 113 17.74 -12.22 -16.21
N SER A 114 16.64 -12.95 -16.02
CA SER A 114 16.57 -14.37 -16.37
C SER A 114 16.48 -14.64 -17.87
N SER A 115 15.98 -13.68 -18.66
CA SER A 115 15.73 -13.90 -20.10
C SER A 115 16.00 -12.66 -20.94
N GLN A 116 16.22 -12.89 -22.22
CA GLN A 116 16.19 -11.85 -23.24
C GLN A 116 14.75 -11.66 -23.71
N PHE A 117 14.35 -10.41 -23.92
CA PHE A 117 13.01 -10.06 -24.33
C PHE A 117 12.96 -9.55 -25.76
N TYR A 118 11.90 -9.94 -26.47
CA TYR A 118 11.65 -9.58 -27.84
C TYR A 118 10.30 -8.86 -27.97
N HIS A 119 10.21 -7.94 -28.91
CA HIS A 119 9.00 -7.13 -29.13
C HIS A 119 8.88 -6.70 -30.59
N CYS A 120 7.67 -6.62 -31.09
CA CYS A 120 7.40 -6.24 -32.49
C CYS A 120 7.45 -4.73 -32.76
N GLY A 121 7.49 -3.91 -31.69
CA GLY A 121 7.46 -2.44 -31.82
C GLY A 121 6.05 -1.84 -31.72
N ASN A 122 4.98 -2.61 -31.78
CA ASN A 122 3.63 -2.13 -31.59
C ASN A 122 3.28 -2.09 -30.10
N ASP A 123 2.93 -0.93 -29.56
CA ASP A 123 2.69 -0.71 -28.12
C ASP A 123 1.51 -1.53 -27.56
N ASP A 124 0.58 -1.97 -28.40
CA ASP A 124 -0.54 -2.82 -28.02
C ASP A 124 -0.15 -4.32 -27.87
N CYS A 125 1.07 -4.69 -28.27
CA CYS A 125 1.55 -6.05 -28.20
C CYS A 125 2.44 -6.28 -26.98
N LEU A 126 2.34 -7.46 -26.37
CA LEU A 126 3.20 -7.84 -25.26
C LEU A 126 4.58 -8.25 -25.77
N ARG A 127 5.62 -7.98 -24.96
CA ARG A 127 6.94 -8.55 -25.17
C ARG A 127 6.96 -10.01 -24.76
N VAL A 128 7.78 -10.78 -25.44
CA VAL A 128 7.92 -12.23 -25.20
C VAL A 128 9.37 -12.56 -24.81
N THR A 129 9.59 -13.67 -24.14
CA THR A 129 10.90 -14.22 -23.84
C THR A 129 11.56 -14.78 -25.09
N PHE A 130 12.84 -15.14 -25.00
CA PHE A 130 13.55 -15.83 -26.10
C PHE A 130 12.88 -17.14 -26.46
N GLU A 131 12.50 -17.96 -25.46
CA GLU A 131 11.88 -19.26 -25.64
C GLU A 131 10.52 -19.12 -26.36
N GLU A 132 9.68 -18.21 -25.89
CA GLU A 132 8.39 -17.91 -26.53
C GLU A 132 8.57 -17.38 -27.96
N GLY A 133 9.58 -16.53 -28.18
CA GLY A 133 9.92 -16.00 -29.49
C GLY A 133 10.40 -17.09 -30.45
N LEU A 134 11.17 -18.06 -29.96
CA LEU A 134 11.61 -19.20 -30.75
C LEU A 134 10.45 -20.08 -31.20
N GLU A 135 9.50 -20.41 -30.28
CA GLU A 135 8.29 -21.19 -30.58
C GLU A 135 7.43 -20.50 -31.64
N GLN A 136 7.44 -19.19 -31.69
CA GLN A 136 6.68 -18.37 -32.66
C GLN A 136 7.50 -17.99 -33.91
N PHE A 137 8.67 -18.61 -34.12
CA PHE A 137 9.59 -18.26 -35.22
C PHE A 137 9.89 -16.75 -35.30
N PHE A 138 9.99 -16.08 -34.13
CA PHE A 138 10.17 -14.65 -33.97
C PHE A 138 9.15 -13.78 -34.74
N LYS A 139 7.91 -14.23 -34.82
CA LYS A 139 6.75 -13.49 -35.33
C LYS A 139 5.77 -13.22 -34.18
N CYS A 140 5.31 -12.00 -34.07
CA CYS A 140 4.33 -11.60 -33.06
C CYS A 140 2.99 -12.33 -33.27
N SER A 141 2.52 -13.06 -32.29
CA SER A 141 1.26 -13.80 -32.35
C SER A 141 0.02 -12.90 -32.51
N SER A 142 0.13 -11.62 -32.06
CA SER A 142 -0.98 -10.68 -32.10
C SER A 142 -1.08 -9.89 -33.42
N CYS A 143 0.06 -9.47 -34.01
CA CYS A 143 0.07 -8.62 -35.21
C CYS A 143 0.88 -9.18 -36.39
N GLY A 144 1.54 -10.33 -36.24
CA GLY A 144 2.33 -10.99 -37.28
C GLY A 144 3.68 -10.32 -37.61
N GLN A 145 4.01 -9.20 -37.02
CA GLN A 145 5.27 -8.50 -37.27
C GLN A 145 6.46 -9.25 -36.65
N VAL A 146 7.67 -8.98 -37.19
CA VAL A 146 8.92 -9.58 -36.70
C VAL A 146 9.22 -9.07 -35.31
N LEU A 147 9.59 -9.99 -34.43
CA LEU A 147 10.02 -9.71 -33.06
C LEU A 147 11.52 -9.34 -33.08
N ASN A 148 11.85 -8.19 -32.53
CA ASN A 148 13.22 -7.70 -32.39
C ASN A 148 13.65 -7.69 -30.92
N LEU A 149 14.93 -7.84 -30.66
CA LEU A 149 15.49 -7.79 -29.31
C LEU A 149 15.14 -6.45 -28.64
N LYS A 150 14.45 -6.50 -27.49
CA LYS A 150 14.09 -5.35 -26.69
C LYS A 150 15.06 -5.20 -25.53
N LYS A 151 15.96 -4.22 -25.62
CA LYS A 151 16.91 -3.91 -24.53
C LYS A 151 16.13 -3.44 -23.28
N ASN A 152 16.43 -4.05 -22.13
CA ASN A 152 15.77 -3.75 -20.85
C ASN A 152 16.73 -3.16 -19.79
N GLU A 153 17.91 -2.70 -20.19
CA GLU A 153 18.94 -2.14 -19.29
C GLU A 153 18.44 -0.94 -18.47
N LYS A 154 17.60 -0.08 -19.07
CA LYS A 154 17.01 1.05 -18.35
C LYS A 154 16.11 0.58 -17.21
N SER A 155 15.28 -0.43 -17.45
CA SER A 155 14.38 -1.01 -16.45
C SER A 155 15.17 -1.69 -15.32
N LYS A 156 16.19 -2.49 -15.67
CA LYS A 156 17.09 -3.14 -14.70
C LYS A 156 17.76 -2.11 -13.77
N LYS A 157 18.35 -1.06 -14.35
CA LYS A 157 18.96 0.02 -13.57
C LYS A 157 17.97 0.75 -12.68
N ALA A 158 16.74 1.01 -13.16
CA ALA A 158 15.72 1.66 -12.38
C ALA A 158 15.26 0.82 -11.19
N PHE A 159 15.06 -0.49 -11.38
CA PHE A 159 14.69 -1.42 -10.31
C PHE A 159 15.80 -1.54 -9.27
N SER A 160 17.06 -1.78 -9.71
CA SER A 160 18.22 -1.88 -8.81
C SER A 160 18.35 -0.61 -7.96
N LYS A 161 18.35 0.56 -8.60
CA LYS A 161 18.44 1.85 -7.88
C LYS A 161 17.33 2.00 -6.83
N LYS A 162 16.08 1.63 -7.17
CA LYS A 162 14.96 1.77 -6.25
C LYS A 162 15.03 0.80 -5.08
N ILE A 163 15.51 -0.42 -5.31
CA ILE A 163 15.76 -1.41 -4.25
C ILE A 163 16.82 -0.89 -3.29
N ASP A 164 17.93 -0.33 -3.80
CA ASP A 164 19.01 0.21 -2.98
C ASP A 164 18.56 1.41 -2.15
N GLU A 165 17.75 2.32 -2.73
CA GLU A 165 17.13 3.43 -1.99
C GLU A 165 16.28 2.92 -0.82
N ILE A 166 15.40 1.93 -1.06
CA ILE A 166 14.52 1.38 -0.01
C ILE A 166 15.35 0.70 1.08
N LYS A 167 16.36 -0.09 0.71
CA LYS A 167 17.24 -0.76 1.68
C LYS A 167 18.01 0.23 2.55
N LYS A 168 18.49 1.32 1.97
CA LYS A 168 19.19 2.39 2.70
C LYS A 168 18.28 3.10 3.71
N ASP A 169 17.00 3.25 3.37
CA ASP A 169 15.99 3.87 4.26
C ASP A 169 15.50 2.91 5.37
N MET A 170 15.91 1.66 5.37
CA MET A 170 15.56 0.65 6.40
C MET A 170 16.70 0.43 7.42
N LEU A 171 17.90 0.96 7.17
CA LEU A 171 19.05 0.95 8.07
C LEU A 171 19.07 2.20 8.97
#